data_03fadcda2256b68f772388a044e471bd
#
_entry.id   03fadcda2256b68f772388a044e471bd
#
_cell.length_a   1.000
_cell.length_b   1.000
_cell.length_c   1.000
_cell.angle_alpha   90.00
_cell.angle_beta   90.00
_cell.angle_gamma   90.00
#
_symmetry.space_group_name_H-M   'P 1'
#
loop_
_entity.id
_entity.type
_entity.pdbx_description
1 polymer ?
#
loop_
_entity_poly.entity_id
_entity_poly.type
_entity_poly.pdbx_seq_one_letter_code
_entity_poly.pdbx_strand_id
1 'polypeptide(L)'
;MNHPFPLNEKETALLRREEERRGITLVECPRNPAYNMCFACGTENPIGLHLHFFSLPQGCLSLFTPSREHQSYNDRMHGGLIMTLMDEVMGNYLFLKEGIPAYTGKMESRFRQPILIGETVLITCEEIRRKGHLIVMSAKITKEDGTIAAEATSHMMLGMKECVVTHR
;
A
#
# COMPACT_ATOMS: atom_id res chain seq x y z
N MET A 1 -18.72 -0.95 -7.14
CA MET A 1 -19.33 -0.60 -5.84
C MET A 1 -18.44 0.46 -5.21
N ASN A 2 -19.02 1.57 -4.72
CA ASN A 2 -18.21 2.61 -4.08
C ASN A 2 -17.57 2.08 -2.80
N HIS A 3 -16.33 2.50 -2.54
CA HIS A 3 -15.62 2.17 -1.33
C HIS A 3 -16.35 2.77 -0.11
N PRO A 4 -16.66 1.99 0.96
CA PRO A 4 -17.38 2.49 2.13
C PRO A 4 -16.61 3.56 2.91
N PHE A 5 -15.29 3.64 2.73
CA PHE A 5 -14.41 4.65 3.31
C PHE A 5 -13.79 5.47 2.16
N PRO A 6 -14.41 6.57 1.72
CA PRO A 6 -13.89 7.37 0.61
C PRO A 6 -12.59 8.06 0.98
N LEU A 7 -11.77 8.39 -0.03
CA LEU A 7 -10.62 9.27 0.16
C LEU A 7 -11.07 10.59 0.79
N ASN A 8 -10.31 11.09 1.74
CA ASN A 8 -10.53 12.41 2.28
C ASN A 8 -10.13 13.52 1.29
N GLU A 9 -10.42 14.77 1.61
CA GLU A 9 -10.15 15.90 0.71
C GLU A 9 -8.66 16.06 0.38
N LYS A 10 -7.77 15.84 1.35
CA LYS A 10 -6.31 15.95 1.15
C LYS A 10 -5.80 14.83 0.25
N GLU A 11 -6.25 13.60 0.47
CA GLU A 11 -5.91 12.45 -0.35
C GLU A 11 -6.42 12.63 -1.79
N THR A 12 -7.65 13.10 -1.94
CA THR A 12 -8.23 13.41 -3.26
C THR A 12 -7.44 14.49 -3.98
N ALA A 13 -7.02 15.54 -3.27
CA ALA A 13 -6.20 16.61 -3.85
C ALA A 13 -4.81 16.11 -4.26
N LEU A 14 -4.19 15.26 -3.43
CA LEU A 14 -2.88 14.68 -3.74
C LEU A 14 -2.98 13.71 -4.94
N LEU A 15 -4.04 12.91 -5.02
CA LEU A 15 -4.30 12.00 -6.15
C LEU A 15 -4.37 12.77 -7.47
N ARG A 16 -5.15 13.87 -7.52
CA ARG A 16 -5.25 14.72 -8.72
C ARG A 16 -3.91 15.31 -9.14
N ARG A 17 -3.12 15.80 -8.18
CA ARG A 17 -1.76 16.31 -8.46
C ARG A 17 -0.86 15.22 -9.03
N GLU A 18 -0.98 13.98 -8.55
CA GLU A 18 -0.22 12.85 -9.10
C GLU A 18 -0.66 12.48 -10.53
N GLU A 19 -1.96 12.54 -10.82
CA GLU A 19 -2.49 12.37 -12.17
C GLU A 19 -1.93 13.41 -13.13
N GLU A 20 -2.00 14.69 -12.75
CA GLU A 20 -1.46 15.81 -13.54
C GLU A 20 0.05 15.67 -13.75
N ARG A 21 0.81 15.38 -12.69
CA ARG A 21 2.27 15.22 -12.75
C ARG A 21 2.70 14.08 -13.65
N ARG A 22 1.94 12.99 -13.68
CA ARG A 22 2.22 11.80 -14.48
C ARG A 22 1.62 11.88 -15.89
N GLY A 23 0.66 12.77 -16.13
CA GLY A 23 -0.08 12.85 -17.37
C GLY A 23 -0.97 11.63 -17.65
N ILE A 24 -1.47 10.97 -16.60
CA ILE A 24 -2.33 9.77 -16.67
C ILE A 24 -3.53 9.90 -15.74
N THR A 25 -4.58 9.17 -16.03
CA THR A 25 -5.68 8.96 -15.09
C THR A 25 -5.39 7.73 -14.24
N LEU A 26 -5.44 7.87 -12.94
CA LEU A 26 -5.22 6.77 -12.00
C LEU A 26 -6.53 6.01 -11.77
N VAL A 27 -6.52 4.74 -12.13
CA VAL A 27 -7.68 3.86 -11.96
C VAL A 27 -7.55 3.10 -10.64
N GLU A 28 -8.58 3.18 -9.81
CA GLU A 28 -8.63 2.42 -8.57
C GLU A 28 -8.66 0.92 -8.85
N CYS A 29 -7.80 0.19 -8.17
CA CYS A 29 -7.68 -1.26 -8.31
C CYS A 29 -8.91 -1.97 -7.69
N PRO A 30 -9.40 -3.03 -8.33
CA PRO A 30 -10.48 -3.82 -7.76
C PRO A 30 -10.05 -4.50 -6.46
N ARG A 31 -10.95 -4.57 -5.50
CA ARG A 31 -10.75 -5.25 -4.21
C ARG A 31 -11.14 -6.71 -4.31
N ASN A 32 -10.42 -7.57 -3.60
CA ASN A 32 -10.83 -8.96 -3.44
C ASN A 32 -11.71 -9.10 -2.19
N PRO A 33 -13.00 -9.48 -2.33
CA PRO A 33 -13.89 -9.65 -1.18
C PRO A 33 -13.43 -10.74 -0.19
N ALA A 34 -12.58 -11.68 -0.62
CA ALA A 34 -12.02 -12.69 0.28
C ALA A 34 -11.11 -12.12 1.38
N TYR A 35 -10.63 -10.88 1.23
CA TYR A 35 -9.70 -10.22 2.18
C TYR A 35 -10.32 -8.99 2.87
N ASN A 36 -11.64 -8.96 3.04
CA ASN A 36 -12.36 -7.85 3.67
C ASN A 36 -11.91 -7.54 5.11
N MET A 37 -11.29 -8.49 5.81
CA MET A 37 -10.74 -8.32 7.15
C MET A 37 -9.24 -7.99 7.18
N CYS A 38 -8.59 -7.75 6.02
CA CYS A 38 -7.21 -7.29 6.00
C CYS A 38 -7.06 -6.00 6.81
N PHE A 39 -6.07 -5.95 7.69
CA PHE A 39 -5.82 -4.76 8.52
C PHE A 39 -5.51 -3.52 7.70
N ALA A 40 -4.78 -3.67 6.59
CA ALA A 40 -4.38 -2.53 5.79
C ALA A 40 -5.48 -2.07 4.81
N CYS A 41 -6.19 -2.99 4.12
CA CYS A 41 -7.10 -2.63 3.05
C CYS A 41 -8.53 -3.16 3.19
N GLY A 42 -8.81 -3.98 4.20
CA GLY A 42 -10.11 -4.63 4.39
C GLY A 42 -11.22 -3.64 4.77
N THR A 43 -12.35 -3.70 4.07
CA THR A 43 -13.48 -2.80 4.29
C THR A 43 -14.38 -3.19 5.48
N GLU A 44 -14.24 -4.41 5.98
CA GLU A 44 -15.00 -4.91 7.13
C GLU A 44 -14.17 -4.89 8.43
N ASN A 45 -12.88 -4.56 8.37
CA ASN A 45 -12.04 -4.45 9.56
C ASN A 45 -12.29 -3.10 10.23
N PRO A 46 -12.90 -3.06 11.44
CA PRO A 46 -13.29 -1.79 12.09
C PRO A 46 -12.11 -0.95 12.58
N ILE A 47 -10.91 -1.54 12.65
CA ILE A 47 -9.67 -0.87 13.05
C ILE A 47 -8.65 -0.82 11.89
N GLY A 48 -9.09 -1.12 10.66
CA GLY A 48 -8.24 -1.17 9.49
C GLY A 48 -7.83 0.23 9.00
N LEU A 49 -6.80 0.27 8.17
CA LEU A 49 -6.33 1.51 7.54
C LEU A 49 -7.16 1.89 6.31
N HIS A 50 -7.92 0.96 5.76
CA HIS A 50 -8.83 1.11 4.61
C HIS A 50 -8.17 1.71 3.36
N LEU A 51 -6.94 1.26 3.06
CA LEU A 51 -6.14 1.77 1.96
C LEU A 51 -6.83 1.58 0.59
N HIS A 52 -6.71 2.58 -0.25
CA HIS A 52 -7.05 2.55 -1.66
C HIS A 52 -5.79 2.31 -2.49
N PHE A 53 -5.91 1.56 -3.57
CA PHE A 53 -4.80 1.30 -4.47
C PHE A 53 -5.13 1.76 -5.87
N PHE A 54 -4.15 2.35 -6.53
CA PHE A 54 -4.27 2.84 -7.90
C PHE A 54 -3.18 2.21 -8.76
N SER A 55 -3.57 1.74 -9.93
CA SER A 55 -2.65 1.06 -10.84
C SER A 55 -1.67 2.03 -11.48
N LEU A 56 -0.40 1.63 -11.53
CA LEU A 56 0.66 2.29 -12.30
C LEU A 56 1.18 1.31 -13.37
N PRO A 57 1.82 1.81 -14.45
CA PRO A 57 2.37 0.95 -15.51
C PRO A 57 3.34 -0.13 -15.00
N GLN A 58 4.11 0.17 -13.94
CA GLN A 58 5.11 -0.75 -13.35
C GLN A 58 5.04 -0.77 -11.83
N GLY A 59 3.85 -0.66 -11.24
CA GLY A 59 3.72 -0.62 -9.81
C GLY A 59 2.32 -0.31 -9.34
N CYS A 60 2.22 0.12 -8.11
CA CYS A 60 0.99 0.51 -7.46
C CYS A 60 1.23 1.77 -6.61
N LEU A 61 0.17 2.53 -6.42
CA LEU A 61 0.15 3.75 -5.63
C LEU A 61 -0.98 3.66 -4.61
N SER A 62 -0.73 4.19 -3.44
CA SER A 62 -1.73 4.41 -2.39
C SER A 62 -1.51 5.77 -1.74
N LEU A 63 -2.50 6.24 -1.01
CA LEU A 63 -2.49 7.50 -0.26
C LEU A 63 -2.92 7.21 1.17
N PHE A 64 -2.37 7.93 2.12
CA PHE A 64 -2.76 7.78 3.51
C PHE A 64 -2.55 9.08 4.30
N THR A 65 -3.52 9.37 5.16
CA THR A 65 -3.46 10.49 6.10
C THR A 65 -3.61 9.92 7.52
N PRO A 66 -2.52 9.83 8.32
CA PRO A 66 -2.62 9.28 9.66
C PRO A 66 -3.46 10.16 10.57
N SER A 67 -4.36 9.52 11.31
CA SER A 67 -5.12 10.12 12.41
C SER A 67 -4.42 9.90 13.75
N ARG A 68 -4.99 10.44 14.82
CA ARG A 68 -4.42 10.34 16.17
C ARG A 68 -4.24 8.89 16.66
N GLU A 69 -5.09 7.98 16.21
CA GLU A 69 -5.05 6.55 16.54
C GLU A 69 -3.82 5.84 15.94
N HIS A 70 -3.19 6.46 14.95
CA HIS A 70 -1.97 5.95 14.31
C HIS A 70 -0.69 6.48 14.96
N GLN A 71 -0.82 7.23 16.04
CA GLN A 71 0.29 7.91 16.72
C GLN A 71 1.19 6.94 17.48
N SER A 72 2.48 7.26 17.50
CA SER A 72 3.51 6.68 18.37
C SER A 72 3.90 7.71 19.44
N TYR A 73 4.99 8.46 19.21
CA TYR A 73 5.34 9.64 19.98
C TYR A 73 4.51 10.84 19.52
N ASN A 74 4.49 11.92 20.32
CA ASN A 74 3.67 13.10 20.06
C ASN A 74 3.68 13.53 18.58
N ASP A 75 2.49 13.57 18.01
CA ASP A 75 2.18 13.98 16.65
C ASP A 75 2.91 13.22 15.52
N ARG A 76 3.47 12.04 15.81
CA ARG A 76 4.20 11.21 14.82
C ARG A 76 3.52 9.87 14.61
N MET A 77 3.38 9.51 13.36
CA MET A 77 2.88 8.18 12.96
C MET A 77 3.81 7.07 13.45
N HIS A 78 3.23 5.96 13.91
CA HIS A 78 3.97 4.80 14.39
C HIS A 78 4.77 4.12 13.27
N GLY A 79 6.05 3.82 13.53
CA GLY A 79 6.95 3.21 12.55
C GLY A 79 6.48 1.86 12.01
N GLY A 80 5.85 1.06 12.85
CA GLY A 80 5.24 -0.21 12.43
C GLY A 80 4.11 -0.01 11.41
N LEU A 81 3.29 1.05 11.56
CA LEU A 81 2.25 1.38 10.58
C LEU A 81 2.86 1.91 9.27
N ILE A 82 3.95 2.67 9.34
CA ILE A 82 4.70 3.09 8.15
C ILE A 82 5.20 1.86 7.37
N MET A 83 5.71 0.84 8.06
CA MET A 83 6.09 -0.43 7.43
C MET A 83 4.87 -1.15 6.83
N THR A 84 3.74 -1.17 7.52
CA THR A 84 2.49 -1.75 7.03
C THR A 84 2.05 -1.11 5.71
N LEU A 85 2.12 0.23 5.59
CA LEU A 85 1.79 0.92 4.33
C LEU A 85 2.67 0.46 3.17
N MET A 86 3.97 0.33 3.39
CA MET A 86 4.92 -0.11 2.36
C MET A 86 4.76 -1.60 2.01
N ASP A 87 4.55 -2.44 3.01
CA ASP A 87 4.31 -3.88 2.82
C ASP A 87 3.04 -4.14 2.00
N GLU A 88 1.97 -3.48 2.38
CA GLU A 88 0.67 -3.68 1.72
C GLU A 88 0.65 -3.21 0.27
N VAL A 89 1.27 -2.07 -0.07
CA VAL A 89 1.30 -1.61 -1.46
C VAL A 89 2.06 -2.58 -2.36
N MET A 90 3.13 -3.22 -1.85
CA MET A 90 3.90 -4.24 -2.58
C MET A 90 3.10 -5.54 -2.71
N GLY A 91 2.49 -6.01 -1.62
CA GLY A 91 1.67 -7.22 -1.60
C GLY A 91 0.45 -7.11 -2.51
N ASN A 92 -0.24 -5.96 -2.45
CA ASN A 92 -1.40 -5.68 -3.29
C ASN A 92 -1.05 -5.63 -4.79
N TYR A 93 0.06 -4.96 -5.16
CA TYR A 93 0.54 -4.95 -6.54
C TYR A 93 0.77 -6.37 -7.07
N LEU A 94 1.45 -7.22 -6.31
CA LEU A 94 1.71 -8.59 -6.72
C LEU A 94 0.42 -9.41 -6.83
N PHE A 95 -0.50 -9.23 -5.88
CA PHE A 95 -1.80 -9.91 -5.91
C PHE A 95 -2.60 -9.52 -7.16
N LEU A 96 -2.65 -8.23 -7.50
CA LEU A 96 -3.36 -7.76 -8.70
C LEU A 96 -2.72 -8.28 -9.99
N LYS A 97 -1.40 -8.37 -10.03
CA LYS A 97 -0.64 -8.84 -11.19
C LYS A 97 -0.72 -10.35 -11.39
N GLU A 98 -0.64 -11.11 -10.32
CA GLU A 98 -0.49 -12.59 -10.36
C GLU A 98 -1.78 -13.34 -10.07
N GLY A 99 -2.77 -12.70 -9.44
CA GLY A 99 -4.02 -13.33 -8.99
C GLY A 99 -3.85 -14.33 -7.83
N ILE A 100 -2.68 -14.33 -7.17
CA ILE A 100 -2.35 -15.17 -6.02
C ILE A 100 -1.66 -14.34 -4.94
N PRO A 101 -1.81 -14.69 -3.64
CA PRO A 101 -1.15 -13.97 -2.57
C PRO A 101 0.37 -14.01 -2.68
N ALA A 102 1.02 -12.93 -2.26
CA ALA A 102 2.44 -12.88 -2.03
C ALA A 102 2.71 -12.73 -0.53
N TYR A 103 3.71 -13.44 -0.03
CA TYR A 103 4.09 -13.43 1.38
C TYR A 103 5.43 -12.73 1.54
N THR A 104 5.50 -11.82 2.49
CA THR A 104 6.72 -11.09 2.83
C THR A 104 7.68 -12.02 3.59
N GLY A 105 8.78 -12.41 2.95
CA GLY A 105 9.82 -13.22 3.57
C GLY A 105 10.87 -12.40 4.31
N LYS A 106 11.20 -11.23 3.78
CA LYS A 106 12.15 -10.28 4.38
C LYS A 106 11.82 -8.87 3.93
N MET A 107 11.87 -7.92 4.84
CA MET A 107 11.71 -6.50 4.55
C MET A 107 12.78 -5.69 5.28
N GLU A 108 13.49 -4.85 4.55
CA GLU A 108 14.45 -3.89 5.08
C GLU A 108 13.93 -2.49 4.81
N SER A 109 13.78 -1.70 5.86
CA SER A 109 13.23 -0.35 5.78
C SER A 109 14.20 0.70 6.31
N ARG A 110 14.10 1.90 5.77
CA ARG A 110 14.83 3.08 6.23
C ARG A 110 13.85 4.23 6.43
N PHE A 111 13.80 4.74 7.66
CA PHE A 111 13.02 5.91 8.04
C PHE A 111 13.91 7.15 7.92
N ARG A 112 13.50 8.12 7.11
CA ARG A 112 14.31 9.31 6.82
C ARG A 112 13.74 10.55 7.47
N GLN A 113 12.41 10.70 7.46
CA GLN A 113 11.70 11.83 8.02
C GLN A 113 10.45 11.35 8.76
N PRO A 114 10.06 11.98 9.88
CA PRO A 114 8.83 11.66 10.56
C PRO A 114 7.63 12.01 9.66
N ILE A 115 6.60 11.18 9.71
CA ILE A 115 5.28 11.48 9.15
C ILE A 115 4.43 12.01 10.30
N LEU A 116 3.89 13.21 10.17
CA LEU A 116 3.09 13.83 11.21
C LEU A 116 1.63 13.40 11.12
N ILE A 117 0.95 13.41 12.26
CA ILE A 117 -0.51 13.18 12.30
C ILE A 117 -1.21 14.26 11.48
N GLY A 118 -2.11 13.84 10.57
CA GLY A 118 -2.81 14.73 9.65
C GLY A 118 -2.02 15.13 8.39
N GLU A 119 -0.78 14.64 8.24
CA GLU A 119 0.03 14.82 7.03
C GLU A 119 -0.30 13.73 6.01
N THR A 120 -0.74 14.12 4.82
CA THR A 120 -1.02 13.16 3.75
C THR A 120 0.27 12.72 3.07
N VAL A 121 0.41 11.43 2.86
CA VAL A 121 1.57 10.84 2.19
C VAL A 121 1.16 9.99 0.99
N LEU A 122 2.06 9.92 0.02
CA LEU A 122 1.98 9.09 -1.15
C LEU A 122 2.85 7.84 -0.95
N ILE A 123 2.27 6.67 -1.12
CA ILE A 123 2.96 5.38 -1.04
C ILE A 123 3.05 4.81 -2.46
N THR A 124 4.24 4.45 -2.91
CA THR A 124 4.44 3.82 -4.23
C THR A 124 5.31 2.58 -4.11
N CYS A 125 5.11 1.63 -5.01
CA CYS A 125 5.99 0.47 -5.13
C CYS A 125 6.32 0.16 -6.59
N GLU A 126 7.41 -0.60 -6.75
CA GLU A 126 7.84 -1.14 -8.05
C GLU A 126 8.53 -2.49 -7.87
N GLU A 127 8.44 -3.35 -8.90
CA GLU A 127 9.16 -4.60 -8.97
C GLU A 127 10.60 -4.33 -9.42
N ILE A 128 11.60 -4.73 -8.62
CA ILE A 128 13.03 -4.56 -8.92
C ILE A 128 13.57 -5.74 -9.69
N ARG A 129 13.25 -6.95 -9.23
CA ARG A 129 13.80 -8.19 -9.79
C ARG A 129 12.91 -9.38 -9.45
N ARG A 130 12.88 -10.34 -10.36
CA ARG A 130 12.13 -11.59 -10.20
C ARG A 130 13.02 -12.79 -10.54
N LYS A 131 12.89 -13.85 -9.71
CA LYS A 131 13.48 -15.16 -9.99
C LYS A 131 12.46 -16.24 -9.58
N GLY A 132 11.72 -16.77 -10.55
CA GLY A 132 10.63 -17.72 -10.27
C GLY A 132 9.57 -17.10 -9.36
N HIS A 133 9.31 -17.73 -8.23
CA HIS A 133 8.35 -17.24 -7.22
C HIS A 133 8.92 -16.17 -6.27
N LEU A 134 10.23 -15.95 -6.27
CA LEU A 134 10.88 -14.93 -5.45
C LEU A 134 10.91 -13.60 -6.21
N ILE A 135 10.35 -12.57 -5.60
CA ILE A 135 10.25 -11.24 -6.16
C ILE A 135 10.85 -10.23 -5.19
N VAL A 136 11.73 -9.38 -5.71
CA VAL A 136 12.27 -8.25 -4.95
C VAL A 136 11.50 -7.01 -5.35
N MET A 137 10.89 -6.38 -4.37
CA MET A 137 10.09 -5.16 -4.50
C MET A 137 10.77 -4.01 -3.80
N SER A 138 10.55 -2.79 -4.26
CA SER A 138 10.82 -1.58 -3.48
C SER A 138 9.53 -0.79 -3.24
N ALA A 139 9.49 -0.08 -2.13
CA ALA A 139 8.44 0.87 -1.82
C ALA A 139 9.02 2.17 -1.27
N LYS A 140 8.31 3.27 -1.49
CA LYS A 140 8.65 4.61 -0.97
C LYS A 140 7.41 5.28 -0.42
N ILE A 141 7.59 6.03 0.66
CA ILE A 141 6.61 6.98 1.15
C ILE A 141 7.17 8.38 0.94
N THR A 142 6.41 9.18 0.20
CA THR A 142 6.79 10.55 -0.19
C THR A 142 5.78 11.53 0.38
N LYS A 143 6.25 12.62 0.95
CA LYS A 143 5.43 13.74 1.41
C LYS A 143 4.97 14.61 0.24
N GLU A 144 4.02 15.51 0.49
CA GLU A 144 3.50 16.41 -0.54
C GLU A 144 4.57 17.33 -1.17
N ASP A 145 5.62 17.67 -0.42
CA ASP A 145 6.75 18.48 -0.89
C ASP A 145 7.79 17.68 -1.70
N GLY A 146 7.56 16.38 -1.91
CA GLY A 146 8.48 15.48 -2.61
C GLY A 146 9.55 14.83 -1.71
N THR A 147 9.60 15.17 -0.42
CA THR A 147 10.55 14.58 0.53
C THR A 147 10.25 13.10 0.76
N ILE A 148 11.24 12.23 0.69
CA ILE A 148 11.11 10.81 1.03
C ILE A 148 11.09 10.66 2.54
N ALA A 149 9.96 10.22 3.09
CA ALA A 149 9.80 9.96 4.53
C ALA A 149 10.32 8.58 4.92
N ALA A 150 10.04 7.56 4.10
CA ALA A 150 10.51 6.20 4.31
C ALA A 150 10.68 5.47 2.99
N GLU A 151 11.51 4.44 3.00
CA GLU A 151 11.72 3.53 1.87
C GLU A 151 11.96 2.11 2.38
N ALA A 152 11.62 1.13 1.57
CA ALA A 152 11.84 -0.28 1.89
C ALA A 152 12.20 -1.09 0.65
N THR A 153 12.93 -2.18 0.89
CA THR A 153 13.11 -3.28 -0.06
C THR A 153 12.59 -4.54 0.59
N SER A 154 11.77 -5.29 -0.15
CA SER A 154 11.17 -6.52 0.34
C SER A 154 11.47 -7.69 -0.60
N HIS A 155 11.74 -8.85 0.01
CA HIS A 155 11.80 -10.14 -0.66
C HIS A 155 10.47 -10.84 -0.42
N MET A 156 9.69 -10.96 -1.46
CA MET A 156 8.34 -11.54 -1.42
C MET A 156 8.32 -12.88 -2.15
N MET A 157 7.54 -13.80 -1.61
CA MET A 157 7.33 -15.13 -2.17
C MET A 157 5.89 -15.25 -2.66
N LEU A 158 5.70 -15.54 -3.93
CA LEU A 158 4.37 -15.88 -4.45
C LEU A 158 3.91 -17.18 -3.83
N GLY A 159 2.66 -17.21 -3.33
CA GLY A 159 1.99 -18.41 -2.89
C GLY A 159 1.84 -19.39 -4.05
N MET A 160 1.66 -20.68 -3.73
CA MET A 160 1.17 -21.64 -4.71
C MET A 160 -0.32 -21.38 -4.93
N LYS A 161 -0.80 -21.53 -6.17
CA LYS A 161 -2.25 -21.58 -6.43
C LYS A 161 -2.80 -22.72 -5.57
N GLU A 162 -3.61 -22.40 -4.58
CA GLU A 162 -4.32 -23.42 -3.83
C GLU A 162 -5.17 -24.23 -4.82
N CYS A 163 -4.89 -25.53 -4.94
CA CYS A 163 -5.86 -26.45 -5.50
C CYS A 163 -7.07 -26.35 -4.58
N VAL A 164 -8.17 -25.81 -5.08
CA VAL A 164 -9.45 -25.80 -4.38
C VAL A 164 -9.80 -27.28 -4.16
N VAL A 165 -9.45 -27.82 -3.00
CA VAL A 165 -9.97 -29.09 -2.54
C VAL A 165 -11.42 -28.81 -2.16
N THR A 166 -12.31 -29.04 -3.11
CA THR A 166 -13.73 -29.09 -2.84
C THR A 166 -13.98 -30.27 -1.90
N HIS A 167 -14.05 -30.00 -0.60
CA HIS A 167 -14.64 -30.94 0.34
C HIS A 167 -16.11 -31.08 -0.03
N ARG A 168 -16.44 -32.26 -0.61
CA ARG A 168 -17.82 -32.74 -0.76
C ARG A 168 -18.36 -33.16 0.60
#